data_3b0776c6a1a52999dfe606eb62d8d80c
#
_entry.id   3b0776c6a1a52999dfe606eb62d8d80c
#
_cell.length_a   1.000
_cell.length_b   1.000
_cell.length_c   1.000
_cell.angle_alpha   90.00
_cell.angle_beta   90.00
_cell.angle_gamma   90.00
#
_symmetry.space_group_name_H-M   'P 1'
#
loop_
_entity.id
_entity.type
_entity.pdbx_description
1 polymer ?
#
loop_
_entity_poly.entity_id
_entity_poly.type
_entity_poly.pdbx_seq_one_letter_code
_entity_poly.pdbx_strand_id
1 'polypeptide(L)'
;MLDEQFVKQMPKLGFGLMRLPRVADSDVIDVEQTATMANMFFDAGLQYLDSAYVYEGSEEAAHNAITSRHDRNTFYITSKLNASVAKDEADAKNQIHVSLEREGVDYIDFYLLHALSENNVAKYDAWNLWDYVKQLKEEGKIKHYGFSFHGTAKLLDELLTKHPDVEFVQLQINYADWNNPSVDSKGVYEVARKHNKPIIVMEPVKGGTLAAPPVKVAELLKKADPDASYASWAIRFVASLPGVMVVLSGMSNIAQME
;
A
#
# COMPACT_ATOMS: atom_id res chain seq x y z
N MET A 1 0.65 -14.68 -12.27
CA MET A 1 -0.04 -13.35 -12.34
C MET A 1 -1.30 -13.45 -11.50
N LEU A 2 -1.72 -12.32 -10.90
CA LEU A 2 -3.01 -12.24 -10.20
C LEU A 2 -4.15 -12.60 -11.16
N ASP A 3 -5.05 -13.46 -10.70
CA ASP A 3 -6.24 -13.83 -11.44
C ASP A 3 -7.18 -12.64 -11.62
N GLU A 4 -7.76 -12.45 -12.81
CA GLU A 4 -8.61 -11.31 -13.12
C GLU A 4 -9.89 -11.28 -12.26
N GLN A 5 -10.43 -12.46 -11.94
CA GLN A 5 -11.60 -12.59 -11.09
C GLN A 5 -11.27 -12.18 -9.64
N PHE A 6 -10.10 -12.62 -9.13
CA PHE A 6 -9.59 -12.21 -7.83
C PHE A 6 -9.46 -10.68 -7.73
N VAL A 7 -8.85 -10.03 -8.75
CA VAL A 7 -8.69 -8.57 -8.79
C VAL A 7 -10.03 -7.85 -8.79
N LYS A 8 -11.03 -8.37 -9.49
CA LYS A 8 -12.39 -7.78 -9.55
C LYS A 8 -13.18 -7.94 -8.25
N GLN A 9 -12.94 -9.03 -7.52
CA GLN A 9 -13.64 -9.35 -6.27
C GLN A 9 -13.00 -8.70 -5.04
N MET A 10 -11.74 -8.23 -5.16
CA MET A 10 -11.05 -7.57 -4.05
C MET A 10 -11.81 -6.30 -3.62
N PRO A 11 -12.20 -6.17 -2.34
CA PRO A 11 -12.77 -4.95 -1.81
C PRO A 11 -11.85 -3.76 -2.05
N LYS A 12 -12.42 -2.65 -2.52
CA LYS A 12 -11.63 -1.49 -3.01
C LYS A 12 -10.86 -0.74 -1.95
N LEU A 13 -11.27 -0.76 -0.68
CA LEU A 13 -10.59 -0.03 0.38
C LEU A 13 -9.62 -0.95 1.11
N GLY A 14 -8.39 -0.48 1.29
CA GLY A 14 -7.35 -1.10 2.11
C GLY A 14 -6.97 -0.21 3.30
N PHE A 15 -6.62 -0.82 4.42
CA PHE A 15 -6.17 -0.14 5.62
C PHE A 15 -4.64 -0.01 5.62
N GLY A 16 -4.14 1.23 5.48
CA GLY A 16 -2.72 1.54 5.57
C GLY A 16 -2.27 1.67 7.02
N LEU A 17 -1.35 0.82 7.46
CA LEU A 17 -0.90 0.72 8.86
C LEU A 17 0.29 1.63 9.19
N MET A 18 0.75 2.47 8.25
CA MET A 18 1.87 3.39 8.47
C MET A 18 1.56 4.47 9.54
N ARG A 19 0.29 4.85 9.69
CA ARG A 19 -0.13 5.95 10.57
C ARG A 19 -1.19 5.49 11.56
N LEU A 20 -0.92 4.39 12.24
CA LEU A 20 -1.79 3.85 13.29
C LEU A 20 -1.98 4.87 14.43
N PRO A 21 -3.10 4.79 15.18
CA PRO A 21 -3.34 5.65 16.33
C PRO A 21 -2.22 5.48 17.37
N ARG A 22 -1.90 6.57 18.06
CA ARG A 22 -0.91 6.58 19.12
C ARG A 22 -1.56 6.91 20.46
N VAL A 23 -0.99 6.38 21.53
CA VAL A 23 -1.36 6.77 22.89
C VAL A 23 -1.09 8.27 23.06
N ALA A 24 -1.99 8.99 23.74
CA ALA A 24 -1.86 10.42 23.93
C ALA A 24 -0.47 10.80 24.49
N ASP A 25 0.11 11.84 23.88
CA ASP A 25 1.43 12.37 24.24
C ASP A 25 2.59 11.36 24.17
N SER A 26 2.47 10.33 23.32
CA SER A 26 3.43 9.25 23.16
C SER A 26 3.63 8.85 21.71
N ASP A 27 4.82 8.28 21.40
CA ASP A 27 5.09 7.63 20.12
C ASP A 27 4.63 6.15 20.09
N VAL A 28 4.09 5.64 21.18
CA VAL A 28 3.60 4.26 21.30
C VAL A 28 2.28 4.11 20.53
N ILE A 29 2.20 3.09 19.69
CA ILE A 29 0.95 2.78 18.95
C ILE A 29 -0.10 2.28 19.95
N ASP A 30 -1.32 2.81 19.85
CA ASP A 30 -2.48 2.36 20.62
C ASP A 30 -3.04 1.08 20.00
N VAL A 31 -2.59 -0.05 20.55
CA VAL A 31 -2.95 -1.40 20.07
C VAL A 31 -4.46 -1.65 20.21
N GLU A 32 -5.11 -1.20 21.28
CA GLU A 32 -6.53 -1.47 21.50
C GLU A 32 -7.41 -0.61 20.60
N GLN A 33 -7.04 0.64 20.36
CA GLN A 33 -7.72 1.46 19.35
C GLN A 33 -7.50 0.89 17.94
N THR A 34 -6.29 0.42 17.62
CA THR A 34 -5.98 -0.26 16.36
C THR A 34 -6.84 -1.51 16.18
N ALA A 35 -6.99 -2.33 17.21
CA ALA A 35 -7.83 -3.52 17.17
C ALA A 35 -9.31 -3.17 16.95
N THR A 36 -9.82 -2.12 17.61
CA THR A 36 -11.18 -1.63 17.40
C THR A 36 -11.39 -1.21 15.94
N MET A 37 -10.45 -0.45 15.38
CA MET A 37 -10.49 -0.01 13.98
C MET A 37 -10.41 -1.20 13.02
N ALA A 38 -9.58 -2.20 13.31
CA ALA A 38 -9.48 -3.41 12.50
C ALA A 38 -10.81 -4.22 12.51
N ASN A 39 -11.47 -4.33 13.66
CA ASN A 39 -12.80 -4.96 13.74
C ASN A 39 -13.82 -4.21 12.86
N MET A 40 -13.90 -2.88 12.96
CA MET A 40 -14.78 -2.06 12.10
C MET A 40 -14.49 -2.28 10.62
N PHE A 41 -13.22 -2.36 10.25
CA PHE A 41 -12.76 -2.61 8.88
C PHE A 41 -13.22 -3.98 8.37
N PHE A 42 -13.04 -5.03 9.15
CA PHE A 42 -13.47 -6.39 8.80
C PHE A 42 -14.99 -6.55 8.82
N ASP A 43 -15.70 -5.93 9.76
CA ASP A 43 -17.17 -5.93 9.83
C ASP A 43 -17.79 -5.26 8.59
N ALA A 44 -17.09 -4.31 7.97
CA ALA A 44 -17.46 -3.71 6.69
C ALA A 44 -17.17 -4.62 5.47
N GLY A 45 -16.64 -5.84 5.67
CA GLY A 45 -16.29 -6.78 4.61
C GLY A 45 -14.98 -6.45 3.89
N LEU A 46 -14.13 -5.60 4.47
CA LEU A 46 -12.83 -5.19 3.94
C LEU A 46 -11.74 -6.13 4.47
N GLN A 47 -10.63 -6.30 3.72
CA GLN A 47 -9.69 -7.38 4.04
C GLN A 47 -8.21 -7.02 3.84
N TYR A 48 -7.88 -5.92 3.12
CA TYR A 48 -6.50 -5.63 2.72
C TYR A 48 -5.80 -4.70 3.71
N LEU A 49 -4.69 -5.18 4.30
CA LEU A 49 -3.86 -4.47 5.27
C LEU A 49 -2.49 -4.18 4.67
N ASP A 50 -2.00 -2.93 4.77
CA ASP A 50 -0.72 -2.51 4.19
C ASP A 50 0.27 -2.04 5.25
N SER A 51 1.32 -2.84 5.49
CA SER A 51 2.47 -2.51 6.34
C SER A 51 3.77 -2.47 5.53
N ALA A 52 4.90 -2.28 6.19
CA ALA A 52 6.24 -2.38 5.63
C ALA A 52 7.28 -2.55 6.74
N TYR A 53 8.38 -3.23 6.43
CA TYR A 53 9.53 -3.41 7.31
C TYR A 53 10.04 -2.10 7.95
N VAL A 54 9.97 -0.99 7.20
CA VAL A 54 10.44 0.33 7.65
C VAL A 54 9.39 1.17 8.37
N TYR A 55 8.15 0.70 8.50
CA TYR A 55 7.12 1.42 9.26
C TYR A 55 7.27 1.09 10.74
N GLU A 56 7.86 2.01 11.48
CA GLU A 56 8.23 1.82 12.89
C GLU A 56 7.04 1.36 13.74
N GLY A 57 7.18 0.15 14.33
CA GLY A 57 6.17 -0.47 15.18
C GLY A 57 4.91 -0.98 14.48
N SER A 58 4.79 -0.77 13.15
CA SER A 58 3.56 -1.12 12.40
C SER A 58 3.34 -2.62 12.30
N GLU A 59 4.39 -3.40 12.03
CA GLU A 59 4.30 -4.85 11.89
C GLU A 59 3.98 -5.52 13.24
N GLU A 60 4.62 -5.07 14.32
CA GLU A 60 4.36 -5.55 15.68
C GLU A 60 2.95 -5.15 16.15
N ALA A 61 2.49 -3.95 15.80
CA ALA A 61 1.13 -3.51 16.10
C ALA A 61 0.09 -4.30 15.30
N ALA A 62 0.37 -4.62 14.04
CA ALA A 62 -0.46 -5.52 13.23
C ALA A 62 -0.57 -6.89 13.91
N HIS A 63 0.52 -7.44 14.45
CA HIS A 63 0.47 -8.69 15.21
C HIS A 63 -0.41 -8.56 16.43
N ASN A 64 -0.13 -7.60 17.31
CA ASN A 64 -0.81 -7.47 18.59
C ASN A 64 -2.29 -7.10 18.47
N ALA A 65 -2.66 -6.31 17.45
CA ALA A 65 -4.01 -5.83 17.26
C ALA A 65 -4.86 -6.69 16.30
N ILE A 66 -4.24 -7.39 15.34
CA ILE A 66 -4.94 -7.98 14.20
C ILE A 66 -4.60 -9.45 14.04
N THR A 67 -3.36 -9.80 13.65
CA THR A 67 -3.04 -11.17 13.20
C THR A 67 -3.13 -12.21 14.29
N SER A 68 -2.91 -11.84 15.56
CA SER A 68 -3.10 -12.72 16.72
C SER A 68 -4.57 -12.82 17.18
N ARG A 69 -5.47 -11.99 16.65
CA ARG A 69 -6.86 -11.89 17.10
C ARG A 69 -7.88 -12.37 16.07
N HIS A 70 -7.46 -12.53 14.80
CA HIS A 70 -8.34 -12.90 13.70
C HIS A 70 -7.83 -14.14 12.97
N ASP A 71 -8.74 -14.93 12.39
CA ASP A 71 -8.37 -16.07 11.55
C ASP A 71 -7.57 -15.57 10.33
N ARG A 72 -6.42 -16.21 10.08
CA ARG A 72 -5.47 -15.87 9.01
C ARG A 72 -6.12 -15.80 7.62
N ASN A 73 -7.19 -16.54 7.40
CA ASN A 73 -7.91 -16.58 6.13
C ASN A 73 -8.89 -15.43 5.91
N THR A 74 -9.07 -14.55 6.90
CA THR A 74 -10.04 -13.44 6.83
C THR A 74 -9.47 -12.14 6.33
N PHE A 75 -8.13 -12.04 6.20
CA PHE A 75 -7.44 -10.84 5.76
C PHE A 75 -6.27 -11.15 4.83
N TYR A 76 -5.88 -10.13 4.06
CA TYR A 76 -4.63 -10.09 3.30
C TYR A 76 -3.67 -9.12 3.99
N ILE A 77 -2.43 -9.58 4.25
CA ILE A 77 -1.39 -8.73 4.84
C ILE A 77 -0.27 -8.47 3.85
N THR A 78 0.25 -7.26 3.91
CA THR A 78 1.31 -6.77 3.03
C THR A 78 2.48 -6.29 3.84
N SER A 79 3.69 -6.68 3.45
CA SER A 79 4.91 -6.02 3.89
C SER A 79 5.87 -5.77 2.72
N LYS A 80 7.00 -5.11 2.96
CA LYS A 80 7.85 -4.59 1.90
C LYS A 80 9.32 -4.69 2.26
N LEU A 81 10.15 -5.16 1.30
CA LEU A 81 11.61 -5.16 1.37
C LEU A 81 12.16 -3.81 0.92
N ASN A 82 12.94 -3.16 1.78
CA ASN A 82 13.59 -1.88 1.45
C ASN A 82 15.11 -2.01 1.39
N ALA A 83 15.66 -2.08 0.18
CA ALA A 83 17.10 -2.15 -0.02
C ALA A 83 17.85 -0.88 0.42
N SER A 84 17.17 0.28 0.48
CA SER A 84 17.83 1.55 0.82
C SER A 84 18.29 1.63 2.27
N VAL A 85 17.62 0.91 3.18
CA VAL A 85 17.99 0.87 4.61
C VAL A 85 18.87 -0.32 4.96
N ALA A 86 19.03 -1.28 4.07
CA ALA A 86 19.85 -2.46 4.29
C ALA A 86 21.34 -2.15 4.17
N LYS A 87 22.15 -2.76 5.03
CA LYS A 87 23.62 -2.64 5.05
C LYS A 87 24.25 -3.34 3.86
N ASP A 88 23.74 -4.50 3.51
CA ASP A 88 24.21 -5.35 2.43
C ASP A 88 23.07 -6.22 1.89
N GLU A 89 23.37 -7.08 0.90
CA GLU A 89 22.45 -8.00 0.28
C GLU A 89 21.82 -8.98 1.28
N ALA A 90 22.62 -9.51 2.21
CA ALA A 90 22.16 -10.47 3.19
C ALA A 90 21.15 -9.83 4.17
N ASP A 91 21.42 -8.61 4.61
CA ASP A 91 20.52 -7.83 5.46
C ASP A 91 19.20 -7.50 4.74
N ALA A 92 19.26 -7.12 3.45
CA ALA A 92 18.08 -6.90 2.64
C ALA A 92 17.22 -8.18 2.51
N LYS A 93 17.84 -9.30 2.22
CA LYS A 93 17.16 -10.59 2.10
C LYS A 93 16.62 -11.12 3.43
N ASN A 94 17.22 -10.72 4.56
CA ASN A 94 16.73 -11.09 5.87
C ASN A 94 15.45 -10.35 6.29
N GLN A 95 15.11 -9.22 5.67
CA GLN A 95 13.95 -8.42 6.07
C GLN A 95 12.62 -9.21 6.04
N ILE A 96 12.43 -10.14 5.10
CA ILE A 96 11.22 -10.98 5.06
C ILE A 96 11.06 -11.82 6.34
N HIS A 97 12.15 -12.38 6.85
CA HIS A 97 12.10 -13.22 8.06
C HIS A 97 11.73 -12.38 9.28
N VAL A 98 12.29 -11.17 9.37
CA VAL A 98 11.93 -10.21 10.42
C VAL A 98 10.47 -9.78 10.32
N SER A 99 9.98 -9.50 9.11
CA SER A 99 8.58 -9.12 8.89
C SER A 99 7.60 -10.26 9.26
N LEU A 100 7.90 -11.51 8.87
CA LEU A 100 7.10 -12.67 9.25
C LEU A 100 7.04 -12.85 10.77
N GLU A 101 8.17 -12.68 11.47
CA GLU A 101 8.24 -12.74 12.93
C GLU A 101 7.45 -11.62 13.60
N ARG A 102 7.63 -10.37 13.15
CA ARG A 102 6.94 -9.19 13.69
C ARG A 102 5.44 -9.25 13.48
N GLU A 103 4.99 -9.66 12.30
CA GLU A 103 3.57 -9.81 11.97
C GLU A 103 2.96 -11.10 12.54
N GLY A 104 3.78 -12.04 13.03
CA GLY A 104 3.33 -13.31 13.61
C GLY A 104 2.59 -14.20 12.61
N VAL A 105 3.06 -14.26 11.36
CA VAL A 105 2.43 -15.02 10.29
C VAL A 105 3.44 -15.92 9.58
N ASP A 106 2.98 -17.05 9.02
CA ASP A 106 3.81 -17.98 8.28
C ASP A 106 4.10 -17.53 6.84
N TYR A 107 3.24 -16.66 6.29
CA TYR A 107 3.38 -16.09 4.95
C TYR A 107 2.74 -14.70 4.84
N ILE A 108 3.24 -13.90 3.92
CA ILE A 108 2.70 -12.58 3.54
C ILE A 108 1.95 -12.72 2.21
N ASP A 109 0.74 -12.16 2.10
CA ASP A 109 -0.05 -12.26 0.87
C ASP A 109 0.52 -11.41 -0.26
N PHE A 110 0.87 -10.16 0.02
CA PHE A 110 1.41 -9.21 -0.96
C PHE A 110 2.76 -8.68 -0.48
N TYR A 111 3.83 -9.04 -1.16
CA TYR A 111 5.17 -8.58 -0.79
C TYR A 111 5.75 -7.66 -1.87
N LEU A 112 6.26 -6.51 -1.47
CA LEU A 112 6.72 -5.49 -2.39
C LEU A 112 8.21 -5.21 -2.26
N LEU A 113 8.88 -4.98 -3.40
CA LEU A 113 10.12 -4.22 -3.42
C LEU A 113 9.76 -2.74 -3.17
N HIS A 114 10.34 -2.12 -2.13
CA HIS A 114 9.82 -0.89 -1.54
C HIS A 114 10.41 0.38 -2.18
N ALA A 115 9.52 1.30 -2.54
CA ALA A 115 9.86 2.69 -2.91
C ALA A 115 10.89 2.81 -4.03
N LEU A 116 10.72 2.03 -5.11
CA LEU A 116 11.62 2.08 -6.26
C LEU A 116 11.56 3.45 -6.96
N SER A 117 12.72 3.94 -7.31
CA SER A 117 12.92 5.20 -8.04
C SER A 117 14.28 5.16 -8.74
N GLU A 118 14.58 6.18 -9.53
CA GLU A 118 15.89 6.35 -10.20
C GLU A 118 17.07 6.30 -9.22
N ASN A 119 16.84 6.70 -7.97
CA ASN A 119 17.90 6.81 -6.96
C ASN A 119 18.32 5.46 -6.36
N ASN A 120 17.49 4.43 -6.46
CA ASN A 120 17.75 3.18 -5.73
C ASN A 120 17.54 1.90 -6.54
N VAL A 121 16.91 1.95 -7.70
CA VAL A 121 16.61 0.75 -8.51
C VAL A 121 17.84 -0.09 -8.83
N ALA A 122 18.99 0.55 -9.09
CA ALA A 122 20.25 -0.16 -9.36
C ALA A 122 20.68 -1.08 -8.21
N LYS A 123 20.32 -0.76 -6.96
CA LYS A 123 20.63 -1.57 -5.78
C LYS A 123 19.80 -2.86 -5.76
N TYR A 124 18.54 -2.79 -6.18
CA TYR A 124 17.66 -3.96 -6.31
C TYR A 124 18.17 -4.93 -7.39
N ASP A 125 18.69 -4.41 -8.50
CA ASP A 125 19.33 -5.21 -9.53
C ASP A 125 20.65 -5.83 -9.03
N ALA A 126 21.54 -5.03 -8.43
CA ALA A 126 22.85 -5.47 -7.98
C ALA A 126 22.79 -6.57 -6.90
N TRP A 127 21.78 -6.55 -6.07
CA TRP A 127 21.55 -7.53 -5.00
C TRP A 127 20.58 -8.66 -5.41
N ASN A 128 20.25 -8.75 -6.69
CA ASN A 128 19.39 -9.78 -7.25
C ASN A 128 18.06 -9.96 -6.51
N LEU A 129 17.45 -8.85 -6.08
CA LEU A 129 16.24 -8.90 -5.25
C LEU A 129 14.98 -9.27 -6.04
N TRP A 130 14.97 -9.06 -7.36
CA TRP A 130 13.90 -9.50 -8.24
C TRP A 130 13.75 -11.02 -8.30
N ASP A 131 14.86 -11.75 -8.40
CA ASP A 131 14.84 -13.21 -8.39
C ASP A 131 14.61 -13.74 -6.98
N TYR A 132 15.09 -13.01 -5.97
CA TYR A 132 14.86 -13.37 -4.58
C TYR A 132 13.36 -13.38 -4.21
N VAL A 133 12.57 -12.39 -4.61
CA VAL A 133 11.13 -12.40 -4.33
C VAL A 133 10.39 -13.51 -5.07
N LYS A 134 10.88 -13.94 -6.25
CA LYS A 134 10.36 -15.13 -6.95
C LYS A 134 10.63 -16.40 -6.15
N GLN A 135 11.86 -16.56 -5.65
CA GLN A 135 12.23 -17.67 -4.78
C GLN A 135 11.34 -17.72 -3.52
N LEU A 136 11.12 -16.58 -2.85
CA LEU A 136 10.22 -16.51 -1.70
C LEU A 136 8.79 -16.97 -2.01
N LYS A 137 8.31 -16.68 -3.22
CA LYS A 137 7.02 -17.14 -3.70
C LYS A 137 7.01 -18.66 -3.92
N GLU A 138 8.05 -19.23 -4.51
CA GLU A 138 8.21 -20.68 -4.70
C GLU A 138 8.29 -21.42 -3.36
N GLU A 139 8.96 -20.81 -2.37
CA GLU A 139 9.04 -21.32 -0.98
C GLU A 139 7.71 -21.17 -0.21
N GLY A 140 6.73 -20.46 -0.75
CA GLY A 140 5.44 -20.21 -0.10
C GLY A 140 5.45 -19.17 1.01
N LYS A 141 6.56 -18.45 1.18
CA LYS A 141 6.68 -17.34 2.17
C LYS A 141 5.91 -16.10 1.77
N ILE A 142 5.67 -15.95 0.48
CA ILE A 142 4.81 -14.90 -0.07
C ILE A 142 3.85 -15.49 -1.11
N LYS A 143 2.68 -14.88 -1.29
CA LYS A 143 1.70 -15.33 -2.30
C LYS A 143 1.83 -14.55 -3.60
N HIS A 144 1.97 -13.24 -3.51
CA HIS A 144 2.07 -12.32 -4.65
C HIS A 144 3.22 -11.33 -4.43
N TYR A 145 3.91 -10.96 -5.51
CA TYR A 145 4.93 -9.93 -5.43
C TYR A 145 4.73 -8.81 -6.44
N GLY A 146 5.10 -7.62 -6.02
CA GLY A 146 5.05 -6.41 -6.79
C GLY A 146 6.11 -5.42 -6.33
N PHE A 147 5.91 -4.15 -6.61
CA PHE A 147 6.74 -3.09 -6.07
C PHE A 147 5.95 -1.81 -5.85
N SER A 148 6.36 -1.00 -4.88
CA SER A 148 5.92 0.38 -4.74
C SER A 148 6.88 1.32 -5.44
N PHE A 149 6.34 2.39 -6.05
CA PHE A 149 7.09 3.18 -7.01
C PHE A 149 6.91 4.69 -6.79
N HIS A 150 8.03 5.42 -6.87
CA HIS A 150 8.11 6.88 -6.74
C HIS A 150 8.99 7.53 -7.81
N GLY A 151 9.18 6.86 -8.94
CA GLY A 151 9.98 7.36 -10.06
C GLY A 151 9.11 7.90 -11.20
N THR A 152 9.75 8.13 -12.34
CA THR A 152 9.10 8.63 -13.56
C THR A 152 8.33 7.55 -14.30
N ALA A 153 7.33 7.94 -15.11
CA ALA A 153 6.60 7.02 -15.99
C ALA A 153 7.55 6.25 -16.93
N LYS A 154 8.63 6.88 -17.38
CA LYS A 154 9.65 6.23 -18.21
C LYS A 154 10.33 5.07 -17.48
N LEU A 155 10.80 5.30 -16.25
CA LEU A 155 11.42 4.22 -15.45
C LEU A 155 10.43 3.10 -15.16
N LEU A 156 9.17 3.43 -14.88
CA LEU A 156 8.13 2.42 -14.66
C LEU A 156 7.93 1.52 -15.89
N ASP A 157 7.90 2.11 -17.10
CA ASP A 157 7.78 1.38 -18.36
C ASP A 157 8.99 0.45 -18.60
N GLU A 158 10.19 0.93 -18.32
CA GLU A 158 11.43 0.14 -18.39
C GLU A 158 11.39 -1.05 -17.41
N LEU A 159 11.00 -0.82 -16.15
CA LEU A 159 10.93 -1.87 -15.13
C LEU A 159 9.88 -2.93 -15.47
N LEU A 160 8.68 -2.53 -15.89
CA LEU A 160 7.63 -3.48 -16.25
C LEU A 160 7.91 -4.23 -17.55
N THR A 161 8.72 -3.65 -18.43
CA THR A 161 9.23 -4.34 -19.63
C THR A 161 10.29 -5.37 -19.25
N LYS A 162 11.22 -5.01 -18.35
CA LYS A 162 12.30 -5.88 -17.86
C LYS A 162 11.81 -7.02 -16.97
N HIS A 163 10.78 -6.75 -16.15
CA HIS A 163 10.20 -7.66 -15.18
C HIS A 163 8.70 -7.90 -15.44
N PRO A 164 8.34 -8.55 -16.57
CA PRO A 164 6.94 -8.72 -16.96
C PRO A 164 6.15 -9.66 -16.04
N ASP A 165 6.83 -10.42 -15.23
CA ASP A 165 6.30 -11.36 -14.23
C ASP A 165 5.84 -10.70 -12.92
N VAL A 166 6.17 -9.44 -12.68
CA VAL A 166 5.58 -8.62 -11.60
C VAL A 166 4.06 -8.65 -11.68
N GLU A 167 3.39 -8.91 -10.56
CA GLU A 167 1.96 -9.20 -10.54
C GLU A 167 1.10 -7.95 -10.35
N PHE A 168 1.61 -6.93 -9.66
CA PHE A 168 0.92 -5.66 -9.38
C PHE A 168 1.93 -4.54 -9.08
N VAL A 169 1.45 -3.30 -9.08
CA VAL A 169 2.26 -2.13 -8.69
C VAL A 169 1.51 -1.26 -7.68
N GLN A 170 2.23 -0.67 -6.74
CA GLN A 170 1.70 0.31 -5.79
C GLN A 170 2.17 1.70 -6.19
N LEU A 171 1.23 2.60 -6.55
CA LEU A 171 1.50 3.90 -7.14
C LEU A 171 0.86 5.03 -6.33
N GLN A 172 1.54 6.17 -6.26
CA GLN A 172 1.00 7.40 -5.69
C GLN A 172 0.05 8.06 -6.68
N ILE A 173 -1.27 7.98 -6.40
CA ILE A 173 -2.29 8.53 -7.28
C ILE A 173 -3.31 9.33 -6.46
N ASN A 174 -3.51 10.60 -6.85
CA ASN A 174 -4.60 11.44 -6.36
C ASN A 174 -4.93 12.53 -7.40
N TYR A 175 -6.09 13.17 -7.30
CA TYR A 175 -6.52 14.16 -8.29
C TYR A 175 -5.66 15.43 -8.28
N ALA A 176 -5.03 15.81 -7.15
CA ALA A 176 -4.17 16.99 -7.06
C ALA A 176 -2.83 16.79 -7.77
N ASP A 177 -2.31 15.56 -7.76
CA ASP A 177 -1.05 15.19 -8.39
C ASP A 177 -1.24 14.61 -9.80
N TRP A 178 -2.48 14.56 -10.31
CA TRP A 178 -2.80 13.93 -11.60
C TRP A 178 -1.94 14.44 -12.74
N ASN A 179 -1.77 15.75 -12.85
CA ASN A 179 -0.93 16.41 -13.85
C ASN A 179 0.31 17.08 -13.23
N ASN A 180 0.69 16.74 -11.99
CA ASN A 180 1.86 17.30 -11.34
C ASN A 180 3.13 16.66 -11.88
N PRO A 181 4.05 17.41 -12.52
CA PRO A 181 5.22 16.84 -13.17
C PRO A 181 6.22 16.17 -12.21
N SER A 182 6.14 16.45 -10.91
CA SER A 182 7.02 15.83 -9.91
C SER A 182 6.53 14.47 -9.42
N VAL A 183 5.22 14.19 -9.53
CA VAL A 183 4.60 12.92 -9.11
C VAL A 183 4.12 12.14 -10.33
N ASP A 184 3.61 12.86 -11.34
CA ASP A 184 3.10 12.32 -12.60
C ASP A 184 2.12 11.14 -12.41
N SER A 185 1.14 11.32 -11.51
CA SER A 185 0.16 10.28 -11.20
C SER A 185 -0.51 9.72 -12.45
N LYS A 186 -0.84 10.59 -13.44
CA LYS A 186 -1.42 10.18 -14.71
C LYS A 186 -0.46 9.32 -15.53
N GLY A 187 0.79 9.74 -15.70
CA GLY A 187 1.77 9.04 -16.52
C GLY A 187 2.07 7.64 -15.95
N VAL A 188 2.32 7.52 -14.64
CA VAL A 188 2.56 6.20 -14.02
C VAL A 188 1.31 5.30 -14.06
N TYR A 189 0.11 5.89 -13.92
CA TYR A 189 -1.14 5.16 -14.09
C TYR A 189 -1.28 4.59 -15.51
N GLU A 190 -1.08 5.43 -16.56
CA GLU A 190 -1.19 5.02 -17.97
C GLU A 190 -0.19 3.91 -18.31
N VAL A 191 1.04 3.99 -17.79
CA VAL A 191 2.06 2.93 -17.95
C VAL A 191 1.62 1.62 -17.31
N ALA A 192 1.15 1.64 -16.06
CA ALA A 192 0.66 0.42 -15.40
C ALA A 192 -0.50 -0.21 -16.19
N ARG A 193 -1.41 0.61 -16.73
CA ARG A 193 -2.51 0.16 -17.61
C ARG A 193 -2.02 -0.44 -18.91
N LYS A 194 -1.02 0.17 -19.57
CA LYS A 194 -0.36 -0.36 -20.77
C LYS A 194 0.18 -1.77 -20.58
N HIS A 195 0.78 -2.03 -19.40
CA HIS A 195 1.31 -3.34 -19.02
C HIS A 195 0.28 -4.28 -18.37
N ASN A 196 -1.00 -3.89 -18.33
CA ASN A 196 -2.10 -4.65 -17.71
C ASN A 196 -1.82 -5.04 -16.25
N LYS A 197 -1.13 -4.18 -15.49
CA LYS A 197 -0.87 -4.44 -14.07
C LYS A 197 -2.00 -3.91 -13.20
N PRO A 198 -2.54 -4.73 -12.28
CA PRO A 198 -3.38 -4.25 -11.19
C PRO A 198 -2.65 -3.19 -10.37
N ILE A 199 -3.38 -2.16 -9.95
CA ILE A 199 -2.82 -1.01 -9.25
C ILE A 199 -3.34 -0.99 -7.82
N ILE A 200 -2.44 -0.89 -6.86
CA ILE A 200 -2.72 -0.49 -5.48
C ILE A 200 -2.38 1.00 -5.37
N VAL A 201 -3.34 1.81 -4.92
CA VAL A 201 -3.13 3.25 -4.80
C VAL A 201 -2.68 3.60 -3.40
N MET A 202 -1.54 4.27 -3.28
CA MET A 202 -1.09 4.95 -2.06
C MET A 202 -1.29 6.46 -2.18
N GLU A 203 -1.34 7.17 -1.04
CA GLU A 203 -1.52 8.63 -0.96
C GLU A 203 -2.79 9.17 -1.67
N PRO A 204 -3.95 8.49 -1.63
CA PRO A 204 -5.15 8.97 -2.31
C PRO A 204 -5.63 10.31 -1.76
N VAL A 205 -5.39 10.58 -0.47
CA VAL A 205 -5.74 11.83 0.22
C VAL A 205 -4.54 12.77 0.39
N LYS A 206 -3.39 12.47 -0.25
CA LYS A 206 -2.16 13.27 -0.21
C LYS A 206 -1.73 13.61 1.22
N GLY A 207 -1.50 12.58 2.04
CA GLY A 207 -1.10 12.73 3.44
C GLY A 207 -2.11 13.50 4.31
N GLY A 208 -3.40 13.50 3.93
CA GLY A 208 -4.46 14.22 4.62
C GLY A 208 -4.75 15.61 4.05
N THR A 209 -3.90 16.16 3.17
CA THR A 209 -4.10 17.50 2.58
C THR A 209 -5.44 17.65 1.87
N LEU A 210 -5.91 16.60 1.20
CA LEU A 210 -7.17 16.63 0.46
C LEU A 210 -8.41 16.46 1.35
N ALA A 211 -8.23 16.15 2.63
CA ALA A 211 -9.31 16.16 3.63
C ALA A 211 -9.64 17.58 4.12
N ALA A 212 -8.73 18.55 3.90
CA ALA A 212 -8.92 19.96 4.21
C ALA A 212 -8.54 20.83 2.98
N PRO A 213 -9.29 20.74 1.87
CA PRO A 213 -8.95 21.42 0.63
C PRO A 213 -9.13 22.94 0.75
N PRO A 214 -8.50 23.76 -0.13
CA PRO A 214 -8.72 25.20 -0.18
C PRO A 214 -10.21 25.56 -0.35
N VAL A 215 -10.62 26.71 0.21
CA VAL A 215 -12.04 27.14 0.30
C VAL A 215 -12.80 27.00 -1.04
N LYS A 216 -12.21 27.46 -2.15
CA LYS A 216 -12.87 27.37 -3.48
C LYS A 216 -13.12 25.92 -3.91
N VAL A 217 -12.21 24.99 -3.58
CA VAL A 217 -12.39 23.58 -3.87
C VAL A 217 -13.44 22.97 -2.93
N ALA A 218 -13.39 23.32 -1.64
CA ALA A 218 -14.37 22.90 -0.65
C ALA A 218 -15.80 23.29 -1.06
N GLU A 219 -16.01 24.53 -1.48
CA GLU A 219 -17.31 25.04 -1.97
C GLU A 219 -17.82 24.25 -3.19
N LEU A 220 -16.92 23.96 -4.16
CA LEU A 220 -17.26 23.16 -5.33
C LEU A 220 -17.70 21.74 -4.97
N LEU A 221 -16.95 21.08 -4.09
CA LEU A 221 -17.25 19.72 -3.65
C LEU A 221 -18.55 19.65 -2.85
N LYS A 222 -18.79 20.61 -1.94
CA LYS A 222 -20.04 20.69 -1.17
C LYS A 222 -21.25 21.04 -2.02
N LYS A 223 -21.08 21.79 -3.11
CA LYS A 223 -22.15 22.04 -4.08
C LYS A 223 -22.54 20.77 -4.83
N ALA A 224 -21.59 19.87 -5.09
CA ALA A 224 -21.85 18.61 -5.80
C ALA A 224 -22.50 17.55 -4.89
N ASP A 225 -22.03 17.45 -3.63
CA ASP A 225 -22.59 16.54 -2.62
C ASP A 225 -22.32 17.15 -1.23
N PRO A 226 -23.35 17.76 -0.59
CA PRO A 226 -23.17 18.45 0.70
C PRO A 226 -22.86 17.50 1.87
N ASP A 227 -23.23 16.22 1.77
CA ASP A 227 -23.06 15.23 2.83
C ASP A 227 -21.70 14.48 2.72
N ALA A 228 -21.08 14.49 1.55
CA ALA A 228 -19.81 13.80 1.35
C ALA A 228 -18.65 14.52 2.08
N SER A 229 -17.79 13.74 2.76
CA SER A 229 -16.53 14.24 3.28
C SER A 229 -15.54 14.55 2.13
N TYR A 230 -14.63 15.51 2.34
CA TYR A 230 -13.62 15.84 1.33
C TYR A 230 -12.68 14.66 1.06
N ALA A 231 -12.34 13.88 2.09
CA ALA A 231 -11.53 12.67 1.93
C ALA A 231 -12.24 11.63 1.04
N SER A 232 -13.57 11.48 1.16
CA SER A 232 -14.33 10.53 0.35
C SER A 232 -14.28 10.87 -1.15
N TRP A 233 -14.22 12.17 -1.52
CA TRP A 233 -14.04 12.57 -2.91
C TRP A 233 -12.68 12.11 -3.47
N ALA A 234 -11.62 12.24 -2.69
CA ALA A 234 -10.29 11.78 -3.10
C ALA A 234 -10.24 10.26 -3.27
N ILE A 235 -10.82 9.51 -2.33
CA ILE A 235 -10.89 8.05 -2.38
C ILE A 235 -11.75 7.59 -3.57
N ARG A 236 -12.94 8.17 -3.77
CA ARG A 236 -13.83 7.85 -4.89
C ARG A 236 -13.18 8.12 -6.25
N PHE A 237 -12.41 9.23 -6.38
CA PHE A 237 -11.68 9.52 -7.61
C PHE A 237 -10.77 8.35 -8.01
N VAL A 238 -9.88 7.91 -7.13
CA VAL A 238 -8.94 6.84 -7.45
C VAL A 238 -9.62 5.48 -7.54
N ALA A 239 -10.65 5.21 -6.75
CA ALA A 239 -11.42 3.97 -6.80
C ALA A 239 -12.20 3.81 -8.12
N SER A 240 -12.56 4.91 -8.79
CA SER A 240 -13.25 4.89 -10.08
C SER A 240 -12.34 4.61 -11.26
N LEU A 241 -11.02 4.68 -11.10
CA LEU A 241 -10.07 4.47 -12.17
C LEU A 241 -10.01 2.98 -12.57
N PRO A 242 -10.15 2.64 -13.86
CA PRO A 242 -9.99 1.26 -14.32
C PRO A 242 -8.64 0.66 -13.95
N GLY A 243 -8.62 -0.60 -13.50
CA GLY A 243 -7.40 -1.31 -13.11
C GLY A 243 -6.91 -1.04 -11.70
N VAL A 244 -7.52 -0.11 -10.97
CA VAL A 244 -7.28 0.03 -9.53
C VAL A 244 -7.91 -1.16 -8.81
N MET A 245 -7.08 -1.93 -8.11
CA MET A 245 -7.48 -3.08 -7.30
C MET A 245 -7.81 -2.64 -5.88
N VAL A 246 -6.91 -1.91 -5.24
CA VAL A 246 -7.05 -1.44 -3.85
C VAL A 246 -6.65 0.03 -3.73
N VAL A 247 -7.36 0.77 -2.89
CA VAL A 247 -7.05 2.15 -2.49
C VAL A 247 -6.70 2.14 -1.01
N LEU A 248 -5.46 2.49 -0.68
CA LEU A 248 -4.99 2.51 0.71
C LEU A 248 -5.40 3.81 1.40
N SER A 249 -6.07 3.70 2.52
CA SER A 249 -6.35 4.83 3.41
C SER A 249 -5.63 4.63 4.74
N GLY A 250 -4.84 5.63 5.15
CA GLY A 250 -4.18 5.67 6.45
C GLY A 250 -5.10 6.38 7.46
N MET A 251 -6.00 5.64 8.06
CA MET A 251 -6.90 6.14 9.10
C MET A 251 -6.19 6.05 10.46
N SER A 252 -6.10 7.16 11.18
CA SER A 252 -5.31 7.28 12.41
C SER A 252 -6.16 7.36 13.68
N ASN A 253 -7.48 7.23 13.56
CA ASN A 253 -8.41 7.16 14.69
C ASN A 253 -9.77 6.61 14.23
N ILE A 254 -10.64 6.31 15.18
CA ILE A 254 -11.96 5.72 14.94
C ILE A 254 -12.82 6.63 14.05
N ALA A 255 -12.84 7.94 14.30
CA ALA A 255 -13.65 8.88 13.50
C ALA A 255 -13.22 8.98 12.02
N GLN A 256 -11.96 8.62 11.69
CA GLN A 256 -11.52 8.52 10.30
C GLN A 256 -11.85 7.16 9.69
N MET A 257 -12.06 6.13 10.52
CA MET A 257 -12.48 4.81 10.08
C MET A 257 -13.98 4.78 9.73
N GLU A 258 -14.83 5.47 10.50
CA GLU A 258 -16.27 5.68 10.24
C GLU A 258 -16.51 6.44 8.93
#